data_9c4b5cc2f0439a0df3df2f9d0df68371
#
_entry.id   9c4b5cc2f0439a0df3df2f9d0df68371
#
_cell.length_a   1.000
_cell.length_b   1.000
_cell.length_c   1.000
_cell.angle_alpha   90.00
_cell.angle_beta   90.00
_cell.angle_gamma   90.00
#
_symmetry.space_group_name_H-M   'P 1'
#
loop_
_entity.id
_entity.type
_entity.pdbx_description
1 polymer ?
#
loop_
_entity_poly.entity_id
_entity_poly.type
_entity_poly.pdbx_seq_one_letter_code
_entity_poly.pdbx_strand_id
1 'polypeptide(L)'
;GTVQTRTVGEKLSPTGKLNVKRIPLKIRQTTSKVSVSGLANGDLVKTWTSSNRKIVSVSKKGVIKGLRKGKATVTAVLASGKKLSLTVTVQAKTVKTKSITGLKGKLTLKRKGKLALKPVLSPITSQEKVSYMSSNSKIVAVNKRGVITGKKKGSARITVKSGSKRKLIRVTVR
;
A
#
# COMPACT_ATOMS: atom_id res chain seq x y z
N GLY A 1 28.06 19.03 41.29
CA GLY A 1 27.51 18.79 39.99
C GLY A 1 27.63 17.31 39.63
N THR A 2 26.54 16.55 39.74
CA THR A 2 26.49 15.18 39.29
C THR A 2 26.58 15.19 37.78
N VAL A 3 27.71 14.84 37.23
CA VAL A 3 27.86 14.49 35.84
C VAL A 3 27.09 13.16 35.65
N GLN A 4 25.92 13.24 35.07
CA GLN A 4 25.29 12.04 34.58
C GLN A 4 26.14 11.56 33.39
N THR A 5 26.99 10.61 33.66
CA THR A 5 27.57 9.76 32.63
C THR A 5 26.42 9.01 31.98
N ARG A 6 25.98 9.46 30.81
CA ARG A 6 25.24 8.58 29.91
C ARG A 6 26.09 7.36 29.74
N THR A 7 25.60 6.23 30.15
CA THR A 7 26.20 4.95 29.80
C THR A 7 26.28 4.89 28.29
N VAL A 8 27.52 5.05 27.80
CA VAL A 8 27.84 4.77 26.39
C VAL A 8 27.51 3.31 26.17
N GLY A 9 26.32 3.01 25.63
CA GLY A 9 25.92 1.63 25.41
C GLY A 9 24.43 1.32 25.39
N GLU A 10 23.55 2.28 25.69
CA GLU A 10 22.14 2.08 25.35
C GLU A 10 21.96 2.28 23.86
N LYS A 11 22.22 1.22 23.10
CA LYS A 11 21.76 1.11 21.74
C LYS A 11 20.23 1.01 21.81
N LEU A 12 19.55 2.06 21.37
CA LEU A 12 18.12 1.95 21.09
C LEU A 12 17.93 0.73 20.17
N SER A 13 17.07 -0.18 20.59
CA SER A 13 16.76 -1.36 19.78
C SER A 13 16.36 -0.90 18.38
N PRO A 14 16.97 -1.42 17.32
CA PRO A 14 16.58 -1.04 15.96
C PRO A 14 15.12 -1.39 15.74
N THR A 15 14.38 -0.46 15.17
CA THR A 15 12.98 -0.62 14.82
C THR A 15 12.81 -0.47 13.33
N GLY A 16 11.70 -0.96 12.84
CA GLY A 16 11.35 -0.86 11.43
C GLY A 16 10.44 -2.01 11.04
N LYS A 17 9.62 -1.75 10.06
CA LYS A 17 8.73 -2.77 9.51
C LYS A 17 8.50 -2.55 8.02
N LEU A 18 8.25 -3.63 7.31
CA LEU A 18 7.72 -3.59 5.96
C LEU A 18 6.19 -3.40 6.01
N ASN A 19 5.66 -2.70 5.01
CA ASN A 19 4.21 -2.54 4.86
C ASN A 19 3.50 -3.84 4.50
N VAL A 20 4.21 -4.85 4.02
CA VAL A 20 3.68 -6.17 3.67
C VAL A 20 4.67 -7.26 4.03
N LYS A 21 4.15 -8.45 4.34
CA LYS A 21 4.96 -9.65 4.63
C LYS A 21 5.07 -10.58 3.43
N ARG A 22 4.18 -10.48 2.47
CA ARG A 22 4.16 -11.29 1.26
C ARG A 22 3.45 -10.56 0.14
N ILE A 23 3.93 -10.76 -1.08
CA ILE A 23 3.30 -10.22 -2.28
C ILE A 23 3.37 -11.26 -3.41
N PRO A 24 2.30 -11.37 -4.23
CA PRO A 24 2.39 -12.02 -5.52
C PRO A 24 2.82 -11.02 -6.59
N LEU A 25 3.56 -11.48 -7.58
CA LEU A 25 3.87 -10.73 -8.79
C LEU A 25 3.61 -11.61 -9.98
N LYS A 26 3.11 -11.03 -11.06
CA LYS A 26 3.12 -11.69 -12.36
C LYS A 26 4.54 -11.69 -12.90
N ILE A 27 4.90 -12.70 -13.71
CA ILE A 27 6.17 -12.69 -14.42
C ILE A 27 6.33 -11.38 -15.20
N ARG A 28 7.47 -10.70 -15.06
CA ARG A 28 7.84 -9.38 -15.59
C ARG A 28 7.19 -8.18 -14.89
N GLN A 29 6.29 -8.40 -13.95
CA GLN A 29 5.73 -7.30 -13.17
C GLN A 29 6.78 -6.71 -12.23
N THR A 30 6.81 -5.38 -12.14
CA THR A 30 7.60 -4.62 -11.16
C THR A 30 6.68 -3.95 -10.16
N THR A 31 7.18 -3.76 -8.93
CA THR A 31 6.49 -2.97 -7.93
C THR A 31 7.45 -2.11 -7.13
N SER A 32 7.05 -0.87 -6.88
CA SER A 32 7.72 0.06 -5.96
C SER A 32 6.89 0.28 -4.69
N LYS A 33 5.83 -0.50 -4.49
CA LYS A 33 4.87 -0.32 -3.39
C LYS A 33 5.31 -0.96 -2.08
N VAL A 34 6.41 -1.68 -2.04
CA VAL A 34 6.97 -2.21 -0.80
C VAL A 34 7.82 -1.13 -0.15
N SER A 35 7.49 -0.80 1.08
CA SER A 35 8.15 0.28 1.82
C SER A 35 8.50 -0.13 3.23
N VAL A 36 9.51 0.53 3.78
CA VAL A 36 9.95 0.41 5.17
C VAL A 36 9.50 1.64 5.93
N SER A 37 8.96 1.45 7.11
CA SER A 37 8.53 2.53 8.01
C SER A 37 8.94 2.24 9.45
N GLY A 38 8.79 3.24 10.32
CA GLY A 38 9.05 3.08 11.75
C GLY A 38 10.52 2.88 12.09
N LEU A 39 11.44 3.40 11.26
CA LEU A 39 12.87 3.32 11.52
C LEU A 39 13.25 4.11 12.79
N ALA A 40 14.17 3.56 13.58
CA ALA A 40 14.77 4.28 14.68
C ALA A 40 15.52 5.51 14.16
N ASN A 41 15.64 6.53 15.02
CA ASN A 41 16.30 7.77 14.63
C ASN A 41 17.75 7.50 14.15
N GLY A 42 18.07 7.99 12.96
CA GLY A 42 19.38 7.81 12.33
C GLY A 42 19.57 6.49 11.59
N ASP A 43 18.61 5.57 11.65
CA ASP A 43 18.68 4.33 10.88
C ASP A 43 18.15 4.52 9.46
N LEU A 44 18.59 3.68 8.55
CA LEU A 44 18.18 3.72 7.15
C LEU A 44 18.28 2.35 6.50
N VAL A 45 17.63 2.16 5.38
CA VAL A 45 17.78 0.94 4.58
C VAL A 45 19.11 1.04 3.82
N LYS A 46 20.02 0.14 4.17
CA LYS A 46 21.36 0.08 3.56
C LYS A 46 21.34 -0.66 2.23
N THR A 47 20.72 -1.83 2.22
CA THR A 47 20.67 -2.67 1.02
C THR A 47 19.36 -3.45 0.93
N TRP A 48 19.04 -3.85 -0.30
CA TRP A 48 17.98 -4.81 -0.60
C TRP A 48 18.59 -6.03 -1.26
N THR A 49 18.20 -7.21 -0.84
CA THR A 49 18.70 -8.48 -1.37
C THR A 49 17.55 -9.42 -1.72
N SER A 50 17.80 -10.32 -2.66
CA SER A 50 16.90 -11.42 -3.02
C SER A 50 17.59 -12.75 -2.75
N SER A 51 16.86 -13.69 -2.16
CA SER A 51 17.37 -15.05 -1.90
C SER A 51 17.56 -15.84 -3.21
N ASN A 52 16.88 -15.45 -4.28
CA ASN A 52 17.04 -16.06 -5.60
C ASN A 52 16.81 -15.04 -6.70
N ARG A 53 17.90 -14.51 -7.23
CA ARG A 53 17.88 -13.49 -8.27
C ARG A 53 17.36 -13.97 -9.63
N LYS A 54 17.27 -15.28 -9.84
CA LYS A 54 16.67 -15.86 -11.05
C LYS A 54 15.14 -15.80 -11.00
N ILE A 55 14.56 -15.77 -9.81
CA ILE A 55 13.12 -15.72 -9.59
C ILE A 55 12.66 -14.28 -9.37
N VAL A 56 13.37 -13.54 -8.52
CA VAL A 56 13.02 -12.16 -8.12
C VAL A 56 14.28 -11.31 -8.10
N SER A 57 14.25 -10.18 -8.76
CA SER A 57 15.29 -9.15 -8.60
C SER A 57 14.77 -8.00 -7.75
N VAL A 58 15.68 -7.31 -7.08
CA VAL A 58 15.37 -6.11 -6.32
C VAL A 58 16.46 -5.07 -6.56
N SER A 59 16.04 -3.83 -6.78
CA SER A 59 16.95 -2.71 -7.00
C SER A 59 17.46 -2.13 -5.67
N LYS A 60 18.46 -1.25 -5.75
CA LYS A 60 18.95 -0.50 -4.59
C LYS A 60 17.88 0.35 -3.92
N LYS A 61 16.86 0.75 -4.66
CA LYS A 61 15.73 1.55 -4.16
C LYS A 61 14.54 0.70 -3.67
N GLY A 62 14.68 -0.64 -3.69
CA GLY A 62 13.62 -1.53 -3.24
C GLY A 62 12.54 -1.79 -4.31
N VAL A 63 12.81 -1.55 -5.58
CA VAL A 63 11.92 -1.93 -6.67
C VAL A 63 12.08 -3.43 -6.95
N ILE A 64 11.01 -4.17 -6.84
CA ILE A 64 10.99 -5.63 -6.94
C ILE A 64 10.41 -6.04 -8.28
N LYS A 65 11.07 -6.98 -8.96
CA LYS A 65 10.61 -7.52 -10.25
C LYS A 65 10.53 -9.04 -10.20
N GLY A 66 9.39 -9.57 -10.64
CA GLY A 66 9.21 -11.01 -10.85
C GLY A 66 9.86 -11.41 -12.17
N LEU A 67 10.72 -12.42 -12.16
CA LEU A 67 11.44 -12.87 -13.35
C LEU A 67 10.97 -14.23 -13.84
N ARG A 68 10.75 -15.15 -12.90
CA ARG A 68 10.43 -16.54 -13.19
C ARG A 68 9.46 -17.07 -12.15
N LYS A 69 8.57 -17.97 -12.54
CA LYS A 69 7.64 -18.63 -11.60
C LYS A 69 8.39 -19.27 -10.44
N GLY A 70 7.94 -19.00 -9.23
CA GLY A 70 8.53 -19.54 -8.00
C GLY A 70 8.43 -18.56 -6.84
N LYS A 71 9.17 -18.84 -5.79
CA LYS A 71 9.22 -18.02 -4.56
C LYS A 71 10.64 -17.59 -4.25
N ALA A 72 10.77 -16.37 -3.75
CA ALA A 72 12.03 -15.87 -3.19
C ALA A 72 11.72 -14.95 -2.01
N THR A 73 12.69 -14.82 -1.11
CA THR A 73 12.63 -13.88 0.00
C THR A 73 13.40 -12.62 -0.37
N VAL A 74 12.74 -11.47 -0.24
CA VAL A 74 13.38 -10.16 -0.40
C VAL A 74 13.61 -9.58 0.98
N THR A 75 14.82 -9.12 1.23
CA THR A 75 15.25 -8.61 2.53
C THR A 75 15.78 -7.19 2.41
N ALA A 76 15.25 -6.29 3.24
CA ALA A 76 15.83 -4.99 3.48
C ALA A 76 16.78 -5.10 4.66
N VAL A 77 18.04 -4.74 4.46
CA VAL A 77 19.05 -4.72 5.51
C VAL A 77 19.25 -3.28 5.95
N LEU A 78 18.97 -3.00 7.21
CA LEU A 78 19.13 -1.67 7.77
C LEU A 78 20.59 -1.40 8.14
N ALA A 79 20.97 -0.11 8.23
CA ALA A 79 22.30 0.29 8.66
C ALA A 79 22.63 -0.23 10.07
N SER A 80 21.63 -0.36 10.95
CA SER A 80 21.75 -0.97 12.27
C SER A 80 22.03 -2.47 12.25
N GLY A 81 21.89 -3.12 11.09
CA GLY A 81 22.02 -4.57 10.94
C GLY A 81 20.68 -5.32 11.03
N LYS A 82 19.60 -4.66 11.42
CA LYS A 82 18.28 -5.29 11.42
C LYS A 82 17.86 -5.67 10.01
N LYS A 83 17.26 -6.85 9.87
CA LYS A 83 16.76 -7.37 8.60
C LYS A 83 15.24 -7.46 8.62
N LEU A 84 14.63 -6.97 7.55
CA LEU A 84 13.18 -7.03 7.34
C LEU A 84 12.94 -7.80 6.05
N SER A 85 12.16 -8.87 6.13
CA SER A 85 11.97 -9.78 4.99
C SER A 85 10.51 -9.93 4.60
N LEU A 86 10.29 -10.09 3.30
CA LEU A 86 9.00 -10.47 2.75
C LEU A 86 9.18 -11.63 1.77
N THR A 87 8.11 -12.42 1.62
CA THR A 87 8.06 -13.49 0.63
C THR A 87 7.43 -12.98 -0.65
N VAL A 88 8.10 -13.19 -1.76
CA VAL A 88 7.59 -12.84 -3.10
C VAL A 88 7.30 -14.13 -3.85
N THR A 89 6.05 -14.28 -4.29
CA THR A 89 5.63 -15.39 -5.13
C THR A 89 5.39 -14.89 -6.54
N VAL A 90 6.12 -15.41 -7.50
CA VAL A 90 5.97 -15.05 -8.91
C VAL A 90 5.09 -16.08 -9.59
N GLN A 91 4.06 -15.58 -10.28
CA GLN A 91 3.04 -16.39 -10.95
C GLN A 91 2.87 -16.01 -12.42
N ALA A 92 2.37 -16.93 -13.22
CA ALA A 92 2.10 -16.69 -14.64
C ALA A 92 0.84 -15.84 -14.85
N LYS A 93 -0.17 -16.01 -14.00
CA LYS A 93 -1.46 -15.31 -14.12
C LYS A 93 -1.40 -13.90 -13.56
N THR A 94 -2.29 -13.04 -14.06
CA THR A 94 -2.50 -11.68 -13.53
C THR A 94 -2.79 -11.72 -12.03
N VAL A 95 -2.21 -10.78 -11.30
CA VAL A 95 -2.50 -10.59 -9.87
C VAL A 95 -3.84 -9.88 -9.73
N LYS A 96 -4.82 -10.58 -9.17
CA LYS A 96 -6.18 -10.08 -8.99
C LYS A 96 -6.38 -9.46 -7.61
N THR A 97 -7.33 -8.54 -7.52
CA THR A 97 -7.76 -7.96 -6.24
C THR A 97 -8.54 -8.99 -5.43
N LYS A 98 -8.15 -9.18 -4.19
CA LYS A 98 -8.85 -10.05 -3.22
C LYS A 98 -9.71 -9.27 -2.25
N SER A 99 -9.32 -8.04 -1.93
CA SER A 99 -10.10 -7.15 -1.06
C SER A 99 -9.78 -5.70 -1.33
N ILE A 100 -10.72 -4.83 -0.96
CA ILE A 100 -10.58 -3.38 -1.00
C ILE A 100 -10.77 -2.86 0.42
N THR A 101 -9.79 -2.15 0.95
CA THR A 101 -9.80 -1.58 2.31
C THR A 101 -9.48 -0.09 2.27
N GLY A 102 -9.38 0.55 3.44
CA GLY A 102 -9.04 1.96 3.56
C GLY A 102 -10.19 2.92 3.29
N LEU A 103 -11.43 2.42 3.20
CA LEU A 103 -12.61 3.21 2.92
C LEU A 103 -13.59 3.14 4.10
N LYS A 104 -14.17 4.30 4.44
CA LYS A 104 -15.27 4.37 5.41
C LYS A 104 -16.58 4.00 4.70
N GLY A 105 -17.46 3.29 5.39
CA GLY A 105 -18.77 2.93 4.85
C GLY A 105 -19.75 4.09 4.74
N LYS A 106 -19.52 5.16 5.50
CA LYS A 106 -20.35 6.37 5.51
C LYS A 106 -19.48 7.61 5.53
N LEU A 107 -19.83 8.61 4.73
CA LEU A 107 -19.16 9.90 4.65
C LEU A 107 -20.18 11.03 4.60
N THR A 108 -19.82 12.17 5.15
CA THR A 108 -20.61 13.39 5.06
C THR A 108 -19.78 14.48 4.39
N LEU A 109 -20.36 15.15 3.40
CA LEU A 109 -19.76 16.28 2.71
C LEU A 109 -20.65 17.52 2.83
N LYS A 110 -20.03 18.67 2.86
CA LYS A 110 -20.71 19.94 2.60
C LYS A 110 -20.95 20.08 1.10
N ARG A 111 -21.94 20.87 0.70
CA ARG A 111 -22.09 21.27 -0.71
C ARG A 111 -20.79 21.90 -1.20
N LYS A 112 -20.39 21.55 -2.42
CA LYS A 112 -19.11 21.92 -3.06
C LYS A 112 -17.88 21.30 -2.38
N GLY A 113 -18.05 20.56 -1.29
CA GLY A 113 -16.96 19.85 -0.63
C GLY A 113 -16.42 18.71 -1.49
N LYS A 114 -15.11 18.51 -1.45
CA LYS A 114 -14.41 17.45 -2.18
C LYS A 114 -13.64 16.55 -1.23
N LEU A 115 -13.56 15.27 -1.55
CA LEU A 115 -12.76 14.31 -0.82
C LEU A 115 -12.17 13.29 -1.79
N ALA A 116 -10.89 13.05 -1.69
CA ALA A 116 -10.22 11.97 -2.44
C ALA A 116 -10.39 10.66 -1.70
N LEU A 117 -11.02 9.69 -2.33
CA LEU A 117 -11.07 8.33 -1.83
C LEU A 117 -9.71 7.66 -2.08
N LYS A 118 -9.21 6.95 -1.07
CA LYS A 118 -7.90 6.27 -1.15
C LYS A 118 -8.07 4.78 -0.85
N PRO A 119 -8.67 4.02 -1.77
CA PRO A 119 -8.81 2.58 -1.58
C PRO A 119 -7.44 1.91 -1.57
N VAL A 120 -7.29 0.94 -0.71
CA VAL A 120 -6.11 0.09 -0.65
C VAL A 120 -6.50 -1.29 -1.15
N LEU A 121 -5.86 -1.75 -2.21
CA LEU A 121 -6.08 -3.08 -2.76
C LEU A 121 -5.20 -4.09 -2.03
N SER A 122 -5.74 -5.27 -1.78
CA SER A 122 -4.97 -6.41 -1.33
C SER A 122 -5.13 -7.54 -2.35
N PRO A 123 -4.03 -8.13 -2.82
CA PRO A 123 -2.64 -7.72 -2.57
C PRO A 123 -2.31 -6.36 -3.17
N ILE A 124 -1.34 -5.65 -2.61
CA ILE A 124 -0.94 -4.30 -3.07
C ILE A 124 -0.41 -4.31 -4.50
N THR A 125 -0.03 -5.47 -5.00
CA THR A 125 0.46 -5.71 -6.36
C THR A 125 -0.65 -6.07 -7.34
N SER A 126 -1.92 -5.96 -6.94
CA SER A 126 -3.03 -6.19 -7.85
C SER A 126 -2.85 -5.40 -9.14
N GLN A 127 -3.07 -6.06 -10.26
CA GLN A 127 -3.00 -5.46 -11.59
C GLN A 127 -4.37 -5.00 -12.09
N GLU A 128 -5.41 -5.19 -11.29
CA GLU A 128 -6.76 -4.76 -11.61
C GLU A 128 -6.97 -3.31 -11.22
N LYS A 129 -7.52 -2.53 -12.15
CA LYS A 129 -7.77 -1.09 -11.93
C LYS A 129 -8.92 -0.88 -10.97
N VAL A 130 -8.89 0.28 -10.30
CA VAL A 130 -10.00 0.74 -9.48
C VAL A 130 -10.90 1.63 -10.32
N SER A 131 -12.20 1.38 -10.27
CA SER A 131 -13.23 2.22 -10.88
C SER A 131 -14.23 2.71 -9.83
N TYR A 132 -14.88 3.83 -10.14
CA TYR A 132 -15.79 4.52 -9.23
C TYR A 132 -17.09 4.83 -9.95
N MET A 133 -18.20 4.66 -9.24
CA MET A 133 -19.52 4.97 -9.77
C MET A 133 -20.40 5.61 -8.67
N SER A 134 -21.15 6.64 -9.03
CA SER A 134 -22.14 7.23 -8.14
C SER A 134 -23.54 6.76 -8.52
N SER A 135 -24.36 6.44 -7.52
CA SER A 135 -25.79 6.13 -7.74
C SER A 135 -26.60 7.35 -8.17
N ASN A 136 -26.11 8.55 -7.85
CA ASN A 136 -26.71 9.80 -8.28
C ASN A 136 -25.65 10.91 -8.37
N SER A 137 -25.15 11.13 -9.57
CA SER A 137 -24.10 12.11 -9.84
C SER A 137 -24.54 13.57 -9.66
N LYS A 138 -25.86 13.83 -9.60
CA LYS A 138 -26.40 15.16 -9.30
C LYS A 138 -26.25 15.51 -7.82
N ILE A 139 -26.22 14.52 -6.95
CA ILE A 139 -26.01 14.70 -5.49
C ILE A 139 -24.53 14.59 -5.15
N VAL A 140 -23.88 13.50 -5.58
CA VAL A 140 -22.43 13.27 -5.38
C VAL A 140 -21.85 12.84 -6.71
N ALA A 141 -20.93 13.62 -7.24
CA ALA A 141 -20.15 13.24 -8.41
C ALA A 141 -18.85 12.55 -7.97
N VAL A 142 -18.34 11.64 -8.79
CA VAL A 142 -17.03 11.02 -8.60
C VAL A 142 -16.29 11.01 -9.94
N ASN A 143 -15.01 11.35 -9.91
CA ASN A 143 -14.17 11.31 -11.10
C ASN A 143 -13.37 10.00 -11.16
N LYS A 144 -12.62 9.80 -12.24
CA LYS A 144 -11.78 8.61 -12.46
C LYS A 144 -10.69 8.41 -11.42
N ARG A 145 -10.27 9.49 -10.74
CA ARG A 145 -9.25 9.45 -9.69
C ARG A 145 -9.83 9.14 -8.31
N GLY A 146 -11.16 8.98 -8.21
CA GLY A 146 -11.81 8.71 -6.94
C GLY A 146 -12.05 9.95 -6.09
N VAL A 147 -12.01 11.15 -6.68
CA VAL A 147 -12.39 12.38 -5.98
C VAL A 147 -13.90 12.54 -6.06
N ILE A 148 -14.56 12.53 -4.90
CA ILE A 148 -15.99 12.78 -4.78
C ILE A 148 -16.25 14.27 -4.51
N THR A 149 -17.34 14.79 -5.08
CA THR A 149 -17.78 16.16 -4.88
C THR A 149 -19.24 16.18 -4.50
N GLY A 150 -19.57 16.83 -3.36
CA GLY A 150 -20.95 17.06 -2.96
C GLY A 150 -21.54 18.19 -3.80
N LYS A 151 -22.60 17.90 -4.56
CA LYS A 151 -23.23 18.88 -5.45
C LYS A 151 -24.55 19.43 -4.93
N LYS A 152 -25.38 18.55 -4.38
CA LYS A 152 -26.73 18.89 -3.92
C LYS A 152 -27.02 18.18 -2.61
N LYS A 153 -27.78 18.79 -1.72
CA LYS A 153 -28.27 18.18 -0.50
C LYS A 153 -28.96 16.84 -0.80
N GLY A 154 -28.61 15.81 -0.06
CA GLY A 154 -29.17 14.48 -0.23
C GLY A 154 -28.13 13.40 0.03
N SER A 155 -28.44 12.19 -0.38
CA SER A 155 -27.54 11.03 -0.22
C SER A 155 -27.38 10.28 -1.53
N ALA A 156 -26.19 9.76 -1.75
CA ALA A 156 -25.89 8.86 -2.86
C ALA A 156 -24.91 7.78 -2.39
N ARG A 157 -24.86 6.68 -3.12
CA ARG A 157 -23.91 5.61 -2.88
C ARG A 157 -22.79 5.69 -3.90
N ILE A 158 -21.57 5.60 -3.43
CA ILE A 158 -20.40 5.46 -4.27
C ILE A 158 -19.98 3.99 -4.26
N THR A 159 -19.87 3.39 -5.41
CA THR A 159 -19.34 2.05 -5.59
C THR A 159 -17.89 2.15 -6.03
N VAL A 160 -16.99 1.55 -5.25
CA VAL A 160 -15.57 1.40 -5.58
C VAL A 160 -15.35 -0.04 -5.99
N LYS A 161 -14.87 -0.28 -7.20
CA LYS A 161 -14.72 -1.62 -7.77
C LYS A 161 -13.30 -1.85 -8.25
N SER A 162 -12.79 -3.06 -8.01
CA SER A 162 -11.56 -3.56 -8.60
C SER A 162 -11.70 -5.04 -8.90
N GLY A 163 -11.66 -5.40 -10.18
CA GLY A 163 -11.95 -6.76 -10.63
C GLY A 163 -13.35 -7.20 -10.21
N SER A 164 -13.44 -8.32 -9.50
CA SER A 164 -14.72 -8.85 -8.97
C SER A 164 -15.09 -8.26 -7.60
N LYS A 165 -14.22 -7.45 -7.00
CA LYS A 165 -14.45 -6.90 -5.66
C LYS A 165 -15.02 -5.50 -5.72
N ARG A 166 -15.89 -5.18 -4.76
CA ARG A 166 -16.52 -3.86 -4.66
C ARG A 166 -16.72 -3.46 -3.19
N LYS A 167 -16.71 -2.14 -2.96
CA LYS A 167 -17.08 -1.52 -1.69
C LYS A 167 -18.10 -0.44 -1.95
N LEU A 168 -19.10 -0.35 -1.07
CA LEU A 168 -20.13 0.68 -1.13
C LEU A 168 -19.89 1.70 -0.03
N ILE A 169 -19.99 2.99 -0.38
CA ILE A 169 -19.86 4.10 0.55
C ILE A 169 -21.14 4.93 0.45
N ARG A 170 -21.84 5.11 1.55
CA ARG A 170 -22.96 6.03 1.62
C ARG A 170 -22.45 7.44 1.88
N VAL A 171 -22.72 8.35 0.97
CA VAL A 171 -22.29 9.75 1.08
C VAL A 171 -23.51 10.64 1.25
N THR A 172 -23.53 11.42 2.32
CA THR A 172 -24.58 12.39 2.61
C THR A 172 -24.01 13.78 2.39
N VAL A 173 -24.72 14.61 1.63
CA VAL A 173 -24.39 16.02 1.39
C VAL A 173 -25.34 16.90 2.21
N ARG A 174 -24.77 17.74 3.02
CA ARG A 174 -25.49 18.72 3.87
C ARG A 174 -25.39 20.12 3.34
#